data_f1719c1b0081a05865278c245b0affed
#
_entry.id   f1719c1b0081a05865278c245b0affed
#
_cell.length_a   1.000
_cell.length_b   1.000
_cell.length_c   1.000
_cell.angle_alpha   90.00
_cell.angle_beta   90.00
_cell.angle_gamma   90.00
#
_symmetry.space_group_name_H-M   'P 1'
#
loop_
_entity.id
_entity.type
_entity.pdbx_description
1 polymer ?
#
loop_
_entity_poly.entity_id
_entity_poly.type
_entity_poly.pdbx_seq_one_letter_code
_entity_poly.pdbx_strand_id
1 'polypeptide(L)'
;EKKVTPPEEVYERIKRENKWIGEARAIDSDLTFFKNKFINPLENAIITGVYGSQRILNGKPKWPHYGIDFAAEEGTEIKAMLDGVATLVEPDLFYTGGTLIFDHGHGISTLYMHMKTLMVKKGQKVKQGDVIGTVGSTGRSTGAHLDVRLNWFQTRLDPATVLDIKN
;
A
#
# COMPACT_ATOMS: atom_id res chain seq x y z
N GLU A 1 -19.59 -8.84 -3.85
CA GLU A 1 -20.45 -9.63 -2.94
C GLU A 1 -19.78 -10.86 -2.36
N LYS A 2 -18.91 -11.56 -3.12
CA LYS A 2 -18.22 -12.77 -2.66
C LYS A 2 -17.18 -12.57 -1.56
N LYS A 3 -16.86 -11.32 -1.19
CA LYS A 3 -15.83 -11.03 -0.20
C LYS A 3 -16.38 -10.51 1.14
N VAL A 4 -17.68 -10.66 1.40
CA VAL A 4 -18.35 -10.17 2.61
C VAL A 4 -18.31 -11.20 3.74
N THR A 5 -18.50 -12.48 3.43
CA THR A 5 -18.41 -13.56 4.42
C THR A 5 -17.57 -14.68 3.83
N PRO A 6 -16.27 -14.71 4.11
CA PRO A 6 -15.38 -15.68 3.51
C PRO A 6 -15.66 -17.09 4.06
N PRO A 7 -15.74 -18.13 3.21
CA PRO A 7 -15.70 -19.51 3.67
C PRO A 7 -14.35 -19.84 4.34
N GLU A 8 -14.30 -20.96 5.06
CA GLU A 8 -13.13 -21.37 5.84
C GLU A 8 -11.81 -21.35 5.04
N GLU A 9 -11.86 -21.79 3.77
CA GLU A 9 -10.71 -21.78 2.87
C GLU A 9 -10.15 -20.37 2.64
N VAL A 10 -11.03 -19.36 2.62
CA VAL A 10 -10.65 -17.97 2.45
C VAL A 10 -10.05 -17.44 3.73
N TYR A 11 -10.50 -17.88 4.91
CA TYR A 11 -9.88 -17.52 6.18
C TYR A 11 -8.42 -17.97 6.25
N GLU A 12 -8.12 -19.18 5.81
CA GLU A 12 -6.76 -19.71 5.78
C GLU A 12 -5.89 -18.90 4.81
N ARG A 13 -6.45 -18.51 3.66
CA ARG A 13 -5.79 -17.64 2.70
C ARG A 13 -5.47 -16.27 3.31
N ILE A 14 -6.44 -15.62 3.93
CA ILE A 14 -6.28 -14.30 4.56
C ILE A 14 -5.22 -14.35 5.65
N LYS A 15 -5.25 -15.38 6.49
CA LYS A 15 -4.28 -15.59 7.56
C LYS A 15 -2.86 -15.72 7.03
N ARG A 16 -2.67 -16.51 5.97
CA ARG A 16 -1.38 -16.69 5.30
C ARG A 16 -0.88 -15.38 4.69
N GLU A 17 -1.75 -14.66 4.00
CA GLU A 17 -1.40 -13.40 3.37
C GLU A 17 -1.07 -12.31 4.37
N ASN A 18 -1.81 -12.21 5.48
CA ASN A 18 -1.50 -11.30 6.58
C ASN A 18 -0.13 -11.62 7.21
N LYS A 19 0.23 -12.89 7.28
CA LYS A 19 1.55 -13.32 7.75
C LYS A 19 2.65 -12.80 6.84
N TRP A 20 2.48 -12.92 5.51
CA TRP A 20 3.45 -12.40 4.54
C TRP A 20 3.66 -10.89 4.68
N ILE A 21 2.57 -10.15 4.84
CA ILE A 21 2.64 -8.70 5.03
C ILE A 21 3.37 -8.36 6.33
N GLY A 22 3.04 -9.05 7.42
CA GLY A 22 3.69 -8.87 8.72
C GLY A 22 5.18 -9.17 8.67
N GLU A 23 5.59 -10.24 7.98
CA GLU A 23 6.99 -10.60 7.80
C GLU A 23 7.76 -9.53 7.01
N ALA A 24 7.16 -9.01 5.94
CA ALA A 24 7.77 -7.92 5.16
C ALA A 24 7.95 -6.65 6.01
N ARG A 25 7.00 -6.33 6.88
CA ARG A 25 7.06 -5.18 7.78
C ARG A 25 8.01 -5.37 8.96
N ALA A 26 8.36 -6.60 9.30
CA ALA A 26 9.26 -6.92 10.41
C ALA A 26 10.74 -6.76 10.07
N ILE A 27 11.07 -6.53 8.80
CA ILE A 27 12.45 -6.42 8.35
C ILE A 27 13.12 -5.21 8.98
N ASP A 28 14.27 -5.45 9.63
CA ASP A 28 15.11 -4.42 10.24
C ASP A 28 16.44 -4.38 9.50
N SER A 29 16.53 -3.52 8.51
CA SER A 29 17.75 -3.38 7.70
C SER A 29 18.53 -2.14 8.08
N ASP A 30 19.80 -2.09 7.66
CA ASP A 30 20.68 -0.94 7.89
C ASP A 30 20.53 0.16 6.85
N LEU A 31 19.60 0.01 5.90
CA LEU A 31 19.32 1.04 4.92
C LEU A 31 18.91 2.34 5.61
N THR A 32 19.22 3.46 4.99
CA THR A 32 18.95 4.79 5.55
C THR A 32 18.10 5.65 4.61
N PHE A 33 17.39 5.04 3.68
CA PHE A 33 16.59 5.78 2.69
C PHE A 33 15.48 6.60 3.34
N PHE A 34 14.97 6.15 4.48
CA PHE A 34 13.92 6.87 5.23
C PHE A 34 14.32 8.28 5.66
N LYS A 35 15.62 8.61 5.65
CA LYS A 35 16.11 9.95 5.98
C LYS A 35 15.90 10.96 4.85
N ASN A 36 15.61 10.48 3.64
CA ASN A 36 15.42 11.34 2.49
C ASN A 36 13.96 11.77 2.37
N LYS A 37 13.74 12.85 1.64
CA LYS A 37 12.38 13.38 1.42
C LYS A 37 11.59 12.45 0.50
N PHE A 38 10.36 12.13 0.88
CA PHE A 38 9.41 11.37 0.08
C PHE A 38 8.82 12.23 -1.03
N ILE A 39 8.38 11.59 -2.11
CA ILE A 39 7.58 12.23 -3.17
C ILE A 39 6.21 11.56 -3.26
N ASN A 40 5.24 12.26 -3.85
CA ASN A 40 3.94 11.68 -4.14
C ASN A 40 4.06 10.56 -5.18
N PRO A 41 3.31 9.47 -5.02
CA PRO A 41 3.39 8.32 -5.94
C PRO A 41 2.69 8.56 -7.28
N LEU A 42 1.81 9.55 -7.37
CA LEU A 42 1.05 9.88 -8.57
C LEU A 42 1.12 11.37 -8.86
N GLU A 43 1.21 11.71 -10.15
CA GLU A 43 1.09 13.08 -10.60
C GLU A 43 -0.38 13.48 -10.67
N ASN A 44 -0.71 14.69 -10.22
CA ASN A 44 -2.04 15.31 -10.33
C ASN A 44 -3.18 14.48 -9.73
N ALA A 45 -2.89 13.57 -8.81
CA ALA A 45 -3.91 12.75 -8.19
C ALA A 45 -4.69 13.53 -7.12
N ILE A 46 -5.98 13.25 -7.04
CA ILE A 46 -6.87 13.84 -6.04
C ILE A 46 -6.94 12.88 -4.85
N ILE A 47 -6.73 13.42 -3.65
CA ILE A 47 -6.88 12.64 -2.43
C ILE A 47 -8.36 12.46 -2.12
N THR A 48 -8.80 11.21 -1.99
CA THR A 48 -10.19 10.85 -1.70
C THR A 48 -10.38 10.21 -0.33
N GLY A 49 -9.30 9.83 0.33
CA GLY A 49 -9.33 9.27 1.67
C GLY A 49 -8.05 9.61 2.43
N VAL A 50 -8.19 10.03 3.69
CA VAL A 50 -7.06 10.38 4.56
C VAL A 50 -6.93 9.39 5.70
N TYR A 51 -5.72 9.36 6.30
CA TYR A 51 -5.43 8.53 7.46
C TYR A 51 -6.35 8.92 8.63
N GLY A 52 -6.91 7.89 9.28
CA GLY A 52 -7.80 8.08 10.43
C GLY A 52 -9.25 8.34 10.07
N SER A 53 -9.60 8.52 8.79
CA SER A 53 -10.99 8.65 8.40
C SER A 53 -11.75 7.35 8.72
N GLN A 54 -12.95 7.50 9.28
CA GLN A 54 -13.78 6.36 9.66
C GLN A 54 -14.94 6.21 8.69
N ARG A 55 -15.10 5.01 8.15
CA ARG A 55 -16.25 4.67 7.33
C ARG A 55 -17.37 4.15 8.21
N ILE A 56 -18.60 4.57 7.90
CA ILE A 56 -19.79 4.03 8.52
C ILE A 56 -20.53 3.21 7.45
N LEU A 57 -20.74 1.93 7.73
CA LEU A 57 -21.47 1.04 6.84
C LEU A 57 -22.67 0.44 7.58
N ASN A 58 -23.86 0.64 7.04
CA ASN A 58 -25.12 0.19 7.65
C ASN A 58 -25.29 0.68 9.10
N GLY A 59 -24.91 1.94 9.37
CA GLY A 59 -25.00 2.54 10.69
C GLY A 59 -23.97 2.06 11.70
N LYS A 60 -23.04 1.19 11.28
CA LYS A 60 -21.98 0.65 12.16
C LYS A 60 -20.62 1.21 11.76
N PRO A 61 -19.84 1.73 12.73
CA PRO A 61 -18.46 2.17 12.43
C PRO A 61 -17.61 0.97 12.02
N LYS A 62 -16.77 1.17 10.98
CA LYS A 62 -15.76 0.23 10.52
C LYS A 62 -14.39 0.67 11.04
N TRP A 63 -13.38 -0.18 10.81
CA TRP A 63 -12.01 0.16 11.15
C TRP A 63 -11.60 1.48 10.50
N PRO A 64 -10.83 2.34 11.21
CA PRO A 64 -10.29 3.55 10.60
C PRO A 64 -9.44 3.23 9.38
N HIS A 65 -9.39 4.15 8.43
CA HIS A 65 -8.50 4.07 7.27
C HIS A 65 -7.05 4.34 7.71
N TYR A 66 -6.15 3.43 7.41
CA TYR A 66 -4.75 3.54 7.83
C TYR A 66 -3.80 3.92 6.69
N GLY A 67 -4.32 4.55 5.66
CA GLY A 67 -3.56 4.97 4.51
C GLY A 67 -4.11 6.24 3.89
N ILE A 68 -3.59 6.56 2.71
CA ILE A 68 -4.09 7.65 1.89
C ILE A 68 -4.54 7.07 0.56
N ASP A 69 -5.76 7.44 0.15
CA ASP A 69 -6.33 7.07 -1.14
C ASP A 69 -6.15 8.20 -2.15
N PHE A 70 -5.62 7.86 -3.30
CA PHE A 70 -5.49 8.75 -4.45
C PHE A 70 -6.42 8.25 -5.56
N ALA A 71 -7.36 9.09 -5.99
CA ALA A 71 -8.18 8.79 -7.16
C ALA A 71 -7.34 8.94 -8.42
N ALA A 72 -7.34 7.94 -9.26
CA ALA A 72 -6.64 7.94 -10.54
C ALA A 72 -7.27 6.93 -11.48
N GLU A 73 -7.14 7.16 -12.78
CA GLU A 73 -7.62 6.20 -13.77
C GLU A 73 -6.82 4.91 -13.73
N GLU A 74 -7.49 3.80 -14.02
CA GLU A 74 -6.84 2.51 -14.17
C GLU A 74 -5.73 2.59 -15.22
N GLY A 75 -4.57 2.06 -14.91
CA GLY A 75 -3.41 2.09 -15.79
C GLY A 75 -2.47 3.28 -15.57
N THR A 76 -2.84 4.24 -14.72
CA THR A 76 -1.96 5.36 -14.36
C THR A 76 -0.68 4.82 -13.72
N GLU A 77 0.48 5.30 -14.16
CA GLU A 77 1.77 4.88 -13.63
C GLU A 77 1.97 5.33 -12.18
N ILE A 78 2.43 4.40 -11.35
CA ILE A 78 2.76 4.65 -9.94
C ILE A 78 4.27 4.74 -9.82
N LYS A 79 4.74 5.80 -9.16
CA LYS A 79 6.17 6.04 -8.91
C LYS A 79 6.53 5.68 -7.49
N ALA A 80 7.72 5.14 -7.30
CA ALA A 80 8.25 4.87 -5.97
C ALA A 80 8.38 6.17 -5.18
N MET A 81 7.77 6.22 -4.00
CA MET A 81 7.80 7.41 -3.14
C MET A 81 9.19 7.67 -2.58
N LEU A 82 10.05 6.66 -2.52
CA LEU A 82 11.37 6.71 -1.92
C LEU A 82 12.22 5.56 -2.44
N ASP A 83 13.55 5.71 -2.37
CA ASP A 83 14.46 4.59 -2.59
C ASP A 83 14.12 3.45 -1.63
N GLY A 84 14.16 2.21 -2.10
CA GLY A 84 13.84 1.08 -1.27
C GLY A 84 14.16 -0.25 -1.94
N VAL A 85 13.93 -1.31 -1.18
CA VAL A 85 14.07 -2.69 -1.65
C VAL A 85 12.71 -3.38 -1.56
N ALA A 86 12.26 -3.98 -2.65
CA ALA A 86 10.98 -4.69 -2.67
C ALA A 86 11.05 -5.94 -1.79
N THR A 87 10.22 -5.98 -0.76
CA THR A 87 10.18 -7.09 0.21
C THR A 87 8.96 -7.97 0.04
N LEU A 88 7.90 -7.44 -0.60
CA LEU A 88 6.71 -8.20 -0.95
C LEU A 88 6.25 -7.76 -2.33
N VAL A 89 6.02 -8.73 -3.21
CA VAL A 89 5.50 -8.52 -4.57
C VAL A 89 4.47 -9.61 -4.82
N GLU A 90 3.18 -9.25 -4.68
CA GLU A 90 2.08 -10.20 -4.80
C GLU A 90 0.99 -9.63 -5.70
N PRO A 91 0.64 -10.31 -6.80
CA PRO A 91 -0.30 -9.75 -7.78
C PRO A 91 -1.77 -9.87 -7.39
N ASP A 92 -2.12 -10.73 -6.42
CA ASP A 92 -3.52 -11.04 -6.15
C ASP A 92 -3.79 -11.41 -4.68
N LEU A 93 -3.49 -10.50 -3.75
CA LEU A 93 -3.91 -10.71 -2.37
C LEU A 93 -5.41 -10.46 -2.22
N PHE A 94 -6.04 -11.17 -1.29
CA PHE A 94 -7.50 -11.17 -1.16
C PHE A 94 -8.08 -9.77 -0.92
N TYR A 95 -7.54 -9.04 0.07
CA TYR A 95 -8.02 -7.70 0.40
C TYR A 95 -7.32 -6.59 -0.37
N THR A 96 -6.01 -6.69 -0.53
CA THR A 96 -5.20 -5.62 -1.08
C THR A 96 -4.94 -5.73 -2.58
N GLY A 97 -5.25 -6.89 -3.18
CA GLY A 97 -5.04 -7.12 -4.61
C GLY A 97 -3.57 -7.09 -4.98
N GLY A 98 -3.24 -6.43 -6.07
CA GLY A 98 -1.86 -6.20 -6.47
C GLY A 98 -1.15 -5.34 -5.44
N THR A 99 -0.13 -5.91 -4.79
CA THR A 99 0.47 -5.33 -3.58
C THR A 99 1.99 -5.33 -3.67
N LEU A 100 2.58 -4.18 -3.33
CA LEU A 100 4.02 -4.02 -3.15
C LEU A 100 4.32 -3.50 -1.75
N ILE A 101 5.37 -4.03 -1.13
CA ILE A 101 5.96 -3.45 0.07
C ILE A 101 7.44 -3.21 -0.20
N PHE A 102 7.92 -2.02 0.20
CA PHE A 102 9.33 -1.65 0.11
C PHE A 102 9.89 -1.39 1.51
N ASP A 103 11.11 -1.87 1.73
CA ASP A 103 11.91 -1.57 2.91
C ASP A 103 12.77 -0.33 2.64
N HIS A 104 12.68 0.65 3.54
CA HIS A 104 13.45 1.89 3.47
C HIS A 104 14.48 2.00 4.59
N GLY A 105 14.60 0.97 5.39
CA GLY A 105 15.56 0.85 6.49
C GLY A 105 14.96 1.06 7.87
N HIS A 106 15.57 0.41 8.84
CA HIS A 106 15.23 0.51 10.27
C HIS A 106 13.75 0.29 10.60
N GLY A 107 13.08 -0.58 9.86
CA GLY A 107 11.67 -0.90 10.07
C GLY A 107 10.68 0.01 9.35
N ILE A 108 11.16 1.04 8.64
CA ILE A 108 10.28 1.92 7.85
C ILE A 108 9.95 1.23 6.53
N SER A 109 8.67 1.06 6.26
CA SER A 109 8.18 0.44 5.03
C SER A 109 7.01 1.20 4.43
N THR A 110 6.86 1.11 3.11
CA THR A 110 5.69 1.61 2.39
C THR A 110 4.98 0.45 1.72
N LEU A 111 3.65 0.56 1.63
CA LEU A 111 2.80 -0.43 0.98
C LEU A 111 1.93 0.27 -0.05
N TYR A 112 1.85 -0.33 -1.24
CA TYR A 112 0.99 0.11 -2.35
C TYR A 112 0.03 -1.02 -2.64
N MET A 113 -1.27 -0.73 -2.74
CA MET A 113 -2.27 -1.77 -2.96
C MET A 113 -3.26 -1.44 -4.08
N HIS A 114 -4.09 -2.42 -4.42
CA HIS A 114 -5.09 -2.37 -5.48
C HIS A 114 -4.49 -2.16 -6.88
N MET A 115 -3.21 -2.50 -7.05
CA MET A 115 -2.49 -2.29 -8.31
C MET A 115 -2.97 -3.27 -9.39
N LYS A 116 -2.95 -2.79 -10.63
CA LYS A 116 -3.26 -3.61 -11.82
C LYS A 116 -2.04 -4.41 -12.25
N THR A 117 -0.91 -3.75 -12.45
CA THR A 117 0.35 -4.38 -12.85
C THR A 117 1.44 -4.05 -11.85
N LEU A 118 2.32 -5.02 -11.61
CA LEU A 118 3.50 -4.88 -10.77
C LEU A 118 4.73 -4.96 -11.68
N MET A 119 5.60 -3.95 -11.62
CA MET A 119 6.76 -3.82 -12.52
C MET A 119 8.08 -4.03 -11.80
N VAL A 120 8.06 -4.61 -10.62
CA VAL A 120 9.26 -4.93 -9.84
C VAL A 120 9.22 -6.36 -9.38
N LYS A 121 10.39 -6.90 -9.05
CA LYS A 121 10.57 -8.26 -8.50
C LYS A 121 10.97 -8.16 -7.03
N LYS A 122 10.61 -9.18 -6.26
CA LYS A 122 11.06 -9.28 -4.87
C LYS A 122 12.59 -9.23 -4.80
N GLY A 123 13.11 -8.39 -3.90
CA GLY A 123 14.53 -8.15 -3.75
C GLY A 123 15.10 -7.04 -4.63
N GLN A 124 14.30 -6.51 -5.56
CA GLN A 124 14.75 -5.44 -6.45
C GLN A 124 14.89 -4.12 -5.68
N LYS A 125 16.01 -3.44 -5.90
CA LYS A 125 16.22 -2.08 -5.41
C LYS A 125 15.62 -1.09 -6.41
N VAL A 126 14.81 -0.17 -5.92
CA VAL A 126 14.23 0.92 -6.72
C VAL A 126 14.74 2.26 -6.24
N LYS A 127 14.76 3.23 -7.15
CA LYS A 127 15.06 4.63 -6.83
C LYS A 127 13.76 5.42 -6.79
N GLN A 128 13.74 6.44 -5.95
CA GLN A 128 12.63 7.40 -5.91
C GLN A 128 12.28 7.87 -7.33
N GLY A 129 11.00 7.82 -7.69
CA GLY A 129 10.53 8.22 -9.00
C GLY A 129 10.49 7.12 -10.05
N ASP A 130 11.08 5.95 -9.79
CA ASP A 130 10.97 4.81 -10.69
C ASP A 130 9.50 4.36 -10.80
N VAL A 131 9.07 3.98 -12.00
CA VAL A 131 7.74 3.41 -12.21
C VAL A 131 7.75 1.98 -11.67
N ILE A 132 6.88 1.72 -10.70
CA ILE A 132 6.81 0.43 -9.99
C ILE A 132 5.58 -0.40 -10.37
N GLY A 133 4.63 0.20 -11.08
CA GLY A 133 3.40 -0.47 -11.51
C GLY A 133 2.34 0.51 -11.95
N THR A 134 1.10 0.04 -12.01
CA THR A 134 -0.04 0.86 -12.44
C THR A 134 -1.22 0.75 -11.50
N VAL A 135 -2.03 1.81 -11.46
CA VAL A 135 -3.26 1.87 -10.69
C VAL A 135 -4.28 0.87 -11.22
N GLY A 136 -4.97 0.21 -10.31
CA GLY A 136 -6.06 -0.72 -10.63
C GLY A 136 -7.18 -0.62 -9.61
N SER A 137 -8.01 -1.65 -9.61
CA SER A 137 -9.11 -1.82 -8.66
C SER A 137 -9.16 -3.26 -8.12
N THR A 138 -7.98 -3.89 -8.03
CA THR A 138 -7.84 -5.29 -7.58
C THR A 138 -8.06 -5.43 -6.08
N GLY A 139 -8.35 -6.63 -5.64
CA GLY A 139 -8.66 -6.89 -4.25
C GLY A 139 -10.02 -6.36 -3.84
N ARG A 140 -10.13 -5.90 -2.61
CA ARG A 140 -11.37 -5.31 -2.07
C ARG A 140 -11.41 -3.81 -2.36
N SER A 141 -11.79 -3.48 -3.58
CA SER A 141 -11.88 -2.10 -4.05
C SER A 141 -13.18 -1.87 -4.82
N THR A 142 -13.79 -0.69 -4.64
CA THR A 142 -15.02 -0.30 -5.32
C THR A 142 -14.76 0.46 -6.63
N GLY A 143 -13.53 0.82 -6.90
CA GLY A 143 -13.16 1.54 -8.11
C GLY A 143 -11.66 1.78 -8.19
N ALA A 144 -11.20 2.27 -9.33
CA ALA A 144 -9.78 2.52 -9.54
C ALA A 144 -9.25 3.61 -8.59
N HIS A 145 -8.28 3.26 -7.79
CA HIS A 145 -7.57 4.17 -6.89
C HIS A 145 -6.28 3.53 -6.38
N LEU A 146 -5.39 4.35 -5.84
CA LEU A 146 -4.20 3.87 -5.17
C LEU A 146 -4.34 4.14 -3.67
N ASP A 147 -4.14 3.12 -2.85
CA ASP A 147 -4.03 3.24 -1.41
C ASP A 147 -2.57 3.01 -1.03
N VAL A 148 -1.96 3.99 -0.37
CA VAL A 148 -0.58 3.87 0.12
C VAL A 148 -0.55 3.91 1.64
N ARG A 149 0.37 3.13 2.21
CA ARG A 149 0.53 3.02 3.66
C ARG A 149 1.98 3.14 4.06
N LEU A 150 2.20 3.71 5.25
CA LEU A 150 3.51 3.90 5.87
C LEU A 150 3.52 3.21 7.22
N ASN A 151 4.55 2.42 7.49
CA ASN A 151 4.69 1.71 8.75
C ASN A 151 6.10 1.87 9.33
N TRP A 152 6.17 1.82 10.66
CA TRP A 152 7.38 1.53 11.39
C TRP A 152 7.17 0.16 12.05
N PHE A 153 7.81 -0.87 11.50
CA PHE A 153 7.50 -2.26 11.81
C PHE A 153 5.98 -2.50 11.70
N GLN A 154 5.30 -2.97 12.74
CA GLN A 154 3.85 -3.19 12.72
C GLN A 154 3.04 -1.93 13.09
N THR A 155 3.72 -0.85 13.47
CA THR A 155 3.05 0.40 13.83
C THR A 155 2.67 1.20 12.59
N ARG A 156 1.39 1.53 12.47
CA ARG A 156 0.87 2.32 11.37
C ARG A 156 1.16 3.79 11.57
N LEU A 157 1.67 4.45 10.53
CA LEU A 157 1.98 5.87 10.53
C LEU A 157 1.15 6.59 9.46
N ASP A 158 0.85 7.86 9.69
CA ASP A 158 0.13 8.68 8.72
C ASP A 158 1.07 9.08 7.57
N PRO A 159 0.83 8.62 6.32
CA PRO A 159 1.68 9.00 5.19
C PRO A 159 1.70 10.51 4.91
N ALA A 160 0.69 11.26 5.35
CA ALA A 160 0.65 12.71 5.18
C ALA A 160 1.81 13.42 5.90
N THR A 161 2.42 12.78 6.90
CA THR A 161 3.55 13.36 7.62
C THR A 161 4.82 13.44 6.78
N VAL A 162 4.92 12.64 5.71
CA VAL A 162 6.10 12.59 4.85
C VAL A 162 5.81 12.97 3.40
N LEU A 163 4.55 13.05 3.00
CA LEU A 163 4.14 13.45 1.66
C LEU A 163 3.72 14.91 1.64
N ASP A 164 4.00 15.60 0.52
CA ASP A 164 3.52 16.96 0.30
C ASP A 164 2.10 16.90 -0.25
N ILE A 165 1.14 16.85 0.67
CA ILE A 165 -0.28 16.76 0.35
C ILE A 165 -0.86 18.16 0.41
N LYS A 166 -1.21 18.68 -0.78
CA LYS A 166 -1.91 19.95 -0.89
C LYS A 166 -3.42 19.69 -0.82
N ASN A 167 -4.04 20.29 0.17
CA ASN A 167 -5.50 20.32 0.28
C ASN A 167 -6.11 21.22 -0.79
#